data_42f47b4e41256e5894fb1b6964ae1e7f
#
_entry.id   42f47b4e41256e5894fb1b6964ae1e7f
#
_cell.length_a   1.000
_cell.length_b   1.000
_cell.length_c   1.000
_cell.angle_alpha   90.00
_cell.angle_beta   90.00
_cell.angle_gamma   90.00
#
_symmetry.space_group_name_H-M   'P 1'
#
loop_
_entity.id
_entity.type
_entity.pdbx_description
1 polymer ?
#
loop_
_entity_poly.entity_id
_entity_poly.type
_entity_poly.pdbx_seq_one_letter_code
_entity_poly.pdbx_strand_id
1 'polypeptide(L)'
;MMSGGYPPPQYQPLPPEQEGGSRGCLIACGVGCLGLAAVIALVLLTGVVSVNSVVGGFRDLLGTVANLPPPVANVSSTQTLVTGIQPLGQLVSVSTQLAKADIYVGIQQGALNTCGFGANHVAQGSIEAGLDLTRLTEADIRYDETRSTYIITVPAAQLTSCRVDYIRQYDRTTTVCPVDWDEARLLAQYTALLDFRDDAIEGGILDRAQSEARIVLVNFVRLLTGRNVEIVFAQPETRTLPPSCNPDTPQNWRMDPLTGQWIQG
;
A
#
# COMPACT_ATOMS: atom_id res chain seq x y z
N MET A 1 27.73 -36.74 8.91
CA MET A 1 27.89 -35.73 7.84
C MET A 1 26.99 -36.13 6.69
N MET A 2 25.78 -35.60 6.61
CA MET A 2 24.88 -35.77 5.44
C MET A 2 24.45 -34.38 5.01
N SER A 3 25.03 -33.93 3.89
CA SER A 3 24.71 -32.67 3.21
C SER A 3 23.43 -32.90 2.40
N GLY A 4 22.31 -32.36 2.87
CA GLY A 4 21.07 -32.31 2.13
C GLY A 4 21.03 -31.06 1.25
N GLY A 5 21.44 -31.22 -0.02
CA GLY A 5 21.32 -30.18 -1.01
C GLY A 5 19.86 -29.99 -1.41
N TYR A 6 19.36 -28.76 -1.33
CA TYR A 6 18.07 -28.36 -1.91
C TYR A 6 18.17 -28.44 -3.44
N PRO A 7 17.19 -29.05 -4.13
CA PRO A 7 17.14 -28.99 -5.59
C PRO A 7 16.86 -27.56 -6.05
N PRO A 8 17.46 -27.12 -7.17
CA PRO A 8 17.19 -25.80 -7.73
C PRO A 8 15.75 -25.71 -8.26
N PRO A 9 15.15 -24.50 -8.26
CA PRO A 9 13.80 -24.30 -8.78
C PRO A 9 13.74 -24.66 -10.28
N GLN A 10 12.78 -25.52 -10.64
CA GLN A 10 12.52 -25.87 -12.03
C GLN A 10 11.80 -24.71 -12.71
N TYR A 11 12.44 -24.11 -13.70
CA TYR A 11 11.82 -23.17 -14.62
C TYR A 11 10.80 -23.91 -15.49
N GLN A 12 9.51 -23.58 -15.38
CA GLN A 12 8.51 -23.96 -16.35
C GLN A 12 8.65 -23.04 -17.57
N PRO A 13 8.82 -23.57 -18.78
CA PRO A 13 8.82 -22.77 -19.98
C PRO A 13 7.41 -22.21 -20.21
N LEU A 14 7.35 -20.91 -20.55
CA LEU A 14 6.12 -20.23 -20.97
C LEU A 14 5.53 -20.92 -22.23
N PRO A 15 4.20 -21.02 -22.32
CA PRO A 15 3.56 -21.54 -23.52
C PRO A 15 3.88 -20.65 -24.73
N PRO A 16 4.01 -21.23 -25.94
CA PRO A 16 4.33 -20.47 -27.14
C PRO A 16 3.22 -19.47 -27.46
N GLU A 17 3.63 -18.25 -27.75
CA GLU A 17 2.80 -17.16 -28.24
C GLU A 17 2.09 -17.63 -29.54
N GLN A 18 0.78 -17.70 -29.51
CA GLN A 18 -0.01 -17.96 -30.72
C GLN A 18 0.06 -16.72 -31.60
N GLU A 19 0.78 -16.84 -32.70
CA GLU A 19 0.68 -15.91 -33.82
C GLU A 19 -0.75 -15.96 -34.40
N GLY A 20 -1.60 -15.03 -33.90
CA GLY A 20 -2.91 -14.76 -34.48
C GLY A 20 -2.76 -14.14 -35.85
N GLY A 21 -2.94 -14.99 -36.88
CA GLY A 21 -2.76 -14.59 -38.25
C GLY A 21 -3.65 -13.42 -38.68
N SER A 22 -3.02 -12.41 -39.24
CA SER A 22 -3.60 -11.17 -39.80
C SER A 22 -4.47 -11.36 -41.07
N ARG A 23 -5.15 -12.47 -41.18
CA ARG A 23 -6.03 -12.75 -42.39
C ARG A 23 -7.43 -12.14 -42.28
N GLY A 24 -7.87 -11.74 -41.07
CA GLY A 24 -9.21 -11.16 -40.88
C GLY A 24 -9.34 -9.71 -41.34
N CYS A 25 -8.27 -8.93 -41.30
CA CYS A 25 -8.31 -7.50 -41.61
C CYS A 25 -8.38 -7.22 -43.14
N LEU A 26 -7.80 -8.08 -43.98
CA LEU A 26 -7.81 -7.92 -45.40
C LEU A 26 -9.20 -8.24 -46.05
N ILE A 27 -9.96 -9.14 -45.44
CA ILE A 27 -11.32 -9.48 -45.90
C ILE A 27 -12.30 -8.36 -45.56
N ALA A 28 -12.19 -7.74 -44.37
CA ALA A 28 -13.06 -6.65 -43.95
C ALA A 28 -12.84 -5.37 -44.79
N CYS A 29 -11.58 -5.04 -45.16
CA CYS A 29 -11.30 -3.93 -46.05
C CYS A 29 -11.75 -4.19 -47.50
N GLY A 30 -11.62 -5.42 -48.01
CA GLY A 30 -12.02 -5.77 -49.35
C GLY A 30 -13.55 -5.68 -49.58
N VAL A 31 -14.35 -6.14 -48.62
CA VAL A 31 -15.83 -6.08 -48.72
C VAL A 31 -16.32 -4.62 -48.58
N GLY A 32 -15.67 -3.80 -47.72
CA GLY A 32 -16.00 -2.39 -47.58
C GLY A 32 -15.74 -1.58 -48.86
N CYS A 33 -14.60 -1.80 -49.54
CA CYS A 33 -14.26 -1.09 -50.76
C CYS A 33 -15.15 -1.54 -51.95
N LEU A 34 -15.50 -2.82 -52.05
CA LEU A 34 -16.42 -3.29 -53.07
C LEU A 34 -17.86 -2.79 -52.87
N GLY A 35 -18.30 -2.68 -51.61
CA GLY A 35 -19.60 -2.08 -51.26
C GLY A 35 -19.69 -0.60 -51.64
N LEU A 36 -18.66 0.17 -51.38
CA LEU A 36 -18.59 1.58 -51.73
C LEU A 36 -18.56 1.82 -53.25
N ALA A 37 -17.79 0.99 -54.00
CA ALA A 37 -17.73 1.05 -55.45
C ALA A 37 -19.08 0.67 -56.10
N ALA A 38 -19.80 -0.30 -55.56
CA ALA A 38 -21.14 -0.70 -56.04
C ALA A 38 -22.16 0.44 -55.79
N VAL A 39 -22.14 1.11 -54.68
CA VAL A 39 -23.02 2.24 -54.36
C VAL A 39 -22.72 3.44 -55.29
N ILE A 40 -21.47 3.74 -55.57
CA ILE A 40 -21.07 4.81 -56.49
C ILE A 40 -21.51 4.48 -57.91
N ALA A 41 -21.33 3.23 -58.36
CA ALA A 41 -21.77 2.77 -59.66
C ALA A 41 -23.31 2.83 -59.84
N LEU A 42 -24.05 2.47 -58.76
CA LEU A 42 -25.54 2.54 -58.77
C LEU A 42 -26.03 4.00 -58.84
N VAL A 43 -25.38 4.92 -58.14
CA VAL A 43 -25.67 6.35 -58.17
C VAL A 43 -25.41 6.97 -59.55
N LEU A 44 -24.33 6.55 -60.20
CA LEU A 44 -24.00 7.01 -61.56
C LEU A 44 -24.92 6.42 -62.66
N LEU A 45 -25.43 5.18 -62.45
CA LEU A 45 -26.32 4.52 -63.37
C LEU A 45 -27.79 5.03 -63.27
N THR A 46 -28.21 5.49 -62.10
CA THR A 46 -29.62 5.91 -61.92
C THR A 46 -29.88 7.36 -62.28
N GLY A 47 -28.87 8.20 -62.59
CA GLY A 47 -29.03 9.58 -63.11
C GLY A 47 -29.87 10.53 -62.28
N VAL A 48 -30.22 10.18 -61.05
CA VAL A 48 -31.20 10.88 -60.22
C VAL A 48 -30.58 11.63 -59.03
N VAL A 49 -29.27 11.74 -58.95
CA VAL A 49 -28.69 12.56 -57.88
C VAL A 49 -28.35 13.95 -58.44
N SER A 50 -29.19 14.91 -58.15
CA SER A 50 -28.90 16.32 -58.47
C SER A 50 -27.60 16.71 -57.76
N VAL A 51 -26.67 17.33 -58.48
CA VAL A 51 -25.35 17.78 -57.95
C VAL A 51 -25.51 18.61 -56.68
N ASN A 52 -26.65 19.29 -56.49
CA ASN A 52 -26.99 20.04 -55.28
C ASN A 52 -27.15 19.20 -54.02
N SER A 53 -27.62 17.94 -54.12
CA SER A 53 -27.75 17.07 -52.93
C SER A 53 -26.38 16.53 -52.45
N VAL A 54 -25.46 16.27 -53.40
CA VAL A 54 -24.08 15.85 -53.03
C VAL A 54 -23.28 16.98 -52.41
N VAL A 55 -23.45 18.20 -52.95
CA VAL A 55 -22.77 19.38 -52.41
C VAL A 55 -23.37 19.77 -51.03
N GLY A 56 -24.69 19.59 -50.84
CA GLY A 56 -25.33 19.78 -49.52
C GLY A 56 -24.82 18.81 -48.47
N GLY A 57 -24.77 17.51 -48.78
CA GLY A 57 -24.25 16.48 -47.88
C GLY A 57 -22.77 16.67 -47.52
N PHE A 58 -21.96 17.15 -48.50
CA PHE A 58 -20.53 17.43 -48.23
C PHE A 58 -20.34 18.69 -47.39
N ARG A 59 -21.22 19.71 -47.54
CA ARG A 59 -21.24 20.90 -46.65
C ARG A 59 -21.64 20.54 -45.24
N ASP A 60 -22.63 19.69 -45.04
CA ASP A 60 -23.03 19.21 -43.72
C ASP A 60 -21.92 18.37 -43.04
N LEU A 61 -21.27 17.52 -43.84
CA LEU A 61 -20.13 16.74 -43.32
C LEU A 61 -18.96 17.65 -42.93
N LEU A 62 -18.61 18.65 -43.75
CA LEU A 62 -17.57 19.63 -43.45
C LEU A 62 -18.00 20.55 -42.26
N GLY A 63 -19.31 20.89 -42.16
CA GLY A 63 -19.85 21.60 -41.03
C GLY A 63 -19.74 20.85 -39.71
N THR A 64 -19.89 19.52 -39.76
CA THR A 64 -19.74 18.67 -38.56
C THR A 64 -18.26 18.52 -38.16
N VAL A 65 -17.34 18.52 -39.13
CA VAL A 65 -15.89 18.48 -38.85
C VAL A 65 -15.36 19.87 -38.41
N ALA A 66 -15.97 20.97 -38.90
CA ALA A 66 -15.61 22.32 -38.50
C ALA A 66 -16.15 22.73 -37.11
N ASN A 67 -17.22 22.07 -36.65
CA ASN A 67 -17.73 22.17 -35.28
C ASN A 67 -17.10 21.11 -34.35
N LEU A 68 -15.78 21.09 -34.28
CA LEU A 68 -15.11 20.41 -33.17
C LEU A 68 -15.63 21.03 -31.87
N PRO A 69 -16.06 20.20 -30.91
CA PRO A 69 -16.48 20.74 -29.62
C PRO A 69 -15.30 21.57 -29.06
N PRO A 70 -15.59 22.71 -28.44
CA PRO A 70 -14.54 23.54 -27.86
C PRO A 70 -13.70 22.68 -26.91
N PRO A 71 -12.36 22.92 -26.85
CA PRO A 71 -11.50 22.15 -25.98
C PRO A 71 -12.06 22.23 -24.55
N VAL A 72 -12.44 21.05 -24.01
CA VAL A 72 -12.92 20.96 -22.63
C VAL A 72 -11.69 21.14 -21.74
N ALA A 73 -11.56 22.32 -21.13
CA ALA A 73 -10.58 22.54 -20.08
C ALA A 73 -11.05 21.73 -18.85
N ASN A 74 -10.41 20.62 -18.56
CA ASN A 74 -10.55 19.94 -17.28
C ASN A 74 -9.87 20.81 -16.21
N VAL A 75 -10.66 21.67 -15.56
CA VAL A 75 -10.22 22.39 -14.37
C VAL A 75 -10.40 21.43 -13.21
N SER A 76 -9.32 20.74 -12.80
CA SER A 76 -9.32 20.01 -11.54
C SER A 76 -9.23 21.02 -10.41
N SER A 77 -10.30 21.15 -9.61
CA SER A 77 -10.30 21.95 -8.40
C SER A 77 -9.55 21.21 -7.28
N THR A 78 -9.00 21.96 -6.31
CA THR A 78 -8.38 21.36 -5.10
C THR A 78 -9.35 20.43 -4.37
N GLN A 79 -10.64 20.74 -4.37
CA GLN A 79 -11.68 19.89 -3.80
C GLN A 79 -11.77 18.52 -4.47
N THR A 80 -11.59 18.45 -5.80
CA THR A 80 -11.56 17.17 -6.53
C THR A 80 -10.36 16.32 -6.10
N LEU A 81 -9.20 16.93 -5.82
CA LEU A 81 -8.03 16.24 -5.33
C LEU A 81 -8.25 15.70 -3.92
N VAL A 82 -8.79 16.50 -3.00
CA VAL A 82 -9.15 16.07 -1.64
C VAL A 82 -10.10 14.87 -1.70
N THR A 83 -11.20 14.99 -2.47
CA THR A 83 -12.19 13.93 -2.63
C THR A 83 -11.59 12.67 -3.27
N GLY A 84 -10.57 12.81 -4.13
CA GLY A 84 -9.86 11.68 -4.73
C GLY A 84 -8.88 10.99 -3.79
N ILE A 85 -8.22 11.75 -2.90
CA ILE A 85 -7.19 11.24 -1.99
C ILE A 85 -7.80 10.68 -0.69
N GLN A 86 -8.78 11.35 -0.11
CA GLN A 86 -9.43 10.94 1.15
C GLN A 86 -9.95 9.48 1.15
N PRO A 87 -10.54 8.94 0.06
CA PRO A 87 -10.97 7.55 0.02
C PRO A 87 -9.83 6.53 0.16
N LEU A 88 -8.57 6.92 -0.05
CA LEU A 88 -7.42 6.07 0.26
C LEU A 88 -7.30 5.81 1.77
N GLY A 89 -7.93 6.65 2.60
CA GLY A 89 -7.98 6.51 4.04
C GLY A 89 -6.59 6.42 4.65
N GLN A 90 -6.36 5.34 5.38
CA GLN A 90 -5.05 5.06 5.93
C GLN A 90 -4.18 4.37 4.88
N LEU A 91 -3.16 5.07 4.38
CA LEU A 91 -2.18 4.51 3.46
C LEU A 91 -1.09 3.78 4.25
N VAL A 92 -1.18 2.47 4.34
CA VAL A 92 -0.08 1.62 4.83
C VAL A 92 0.95 1.50 3.71
N SER A 93 2.09 2.12 3.88
CA SER A 93 3.12 2.19 2.83
C SER A 93 4.28 1.23 3.04
N VAL A 94 4.54 0.81 4.28
CA VAL A 94 5.63 -0.13 4.61
C VAL A 94 5.18 -1.11 5.69
N SER A 95 5.52 -2.38 5.50
CA SER A 95 5.43 -3.44 6.50
C SER A 95 6.81 -4.08 6.67
N THR A 96 7.26 -4.24 7.91
CA THR A 96 8.50 -4.90 8.24
C THR A 96 8.23 -6.13 9.08
N GLN A 97 8.77 -7.27 8.68
CA GLN A 97 8.74 -8.50 9.48
C GLN A 97 10.01 -8.59 10.33
N LEU A 98 9.82 -8.94 11.59
CA LEU A 98 10.86 -9.03 12.61
C LEU A 98 10.81 -10.39 13.29
N ALA A 99 11.97 -10.87 13.72
CA ALA A 99 12.07 -12.10 14.49
C ALA A 99 13.13 -11.94 15.58
N LYS A 100 12.83 -12.45 16.77
CA LYS A 100 13.75 -12.45 17.92
C LYS A 100 13.77 -13.85 18.53
N ALA A 101 14.95 -14.39 18.75
CA ALA A 101 15.13 -15.81 19.09
C ALA A 101 15.51 -16.07 20.54
N ASP A 102 15.78 -15.03 21.33
CA ASP A 102 16.42 -15.13 22.65
C ASP A 102 15.72 -14.31 23.74
N ILE A 103 14.39 -14.32 23.74
CA ILE A 103 13.61 -13.68 24.78
C ILE A 103 13.53 -14.61 25.98
N TYR A 104 14.37 -14.39 26.97
CA TYR A 104 14.33 -15.15 28.21
C TYR A 104 13.34 -14.52 29.20
N VAL A 105 12.43 -15.32 29.71
CA VAL A 105 11.54 -14.96 30.83
C VAL A 105 11.84 -15.90 31.99
N GLY A 106 12.29 -15.32 33.10
CA GLY A 106 12.49 -16.02 34.35
C GLY A 106 11.57 -15.46 35.43
N ILE A 107 10.73 -16.28 36.01
CA ILE A 107 9.81 -15.93 37.10
C ILE A 107 10.36 -16.50 38.39
N GLN A 108 10.61 -15.63 39.34
CA GLN A 108 11.06 -16.00 40.69
C GLN A 108 9.87 -16.16 41.61
N GLN A 109 9.76 -17.30 42.27
CA GLN A 109 8.62 -17.62 43.11
C GLN A 109 9.04 -18.46 44.32
N GLY A 110 8.40 -18.21 45.45
CA GLY A 110 8.66 -18.92 46.70
C GLY A 110 9.90 -18.42 47.47
N ALA A 111 10.07 -18.91 48.70
CA ALA A 111 11.24 -18.56 49.51
C ALA A 111 12.53 -19.10 48.83
N LEU A 112 13.52 -18.22 48.70
CA LEU A 112 14.78 -18.54 48.02
C LEU A 112 14.61 -19.08 46.58
N ASN A 113 13.56 -18.64 45.90
CA ASN A 113 13.24 -19.03 44.55
C ASN A 113 12.99 -20.55 44.36
N THR A 114 12.46 -21.23 45.39
CA THR A 114 12.25 -22.68 45.36
C THR A 114 11.24 -23.14 44.30
N CYS A 115 10.33 -22.25 43.87
CA CYS A 115 9.32 -22.49 42.84
C CYS A 115 9.54 -21.65 41.57
N GLY A 116 10.71 -21.07 41.40
CA GLY A 116 11.04 -20.31 40.21
C GLY A 116 11.13 -21.16 38.97
N PHE A 117 10.84 -20.57 37.83
CA PHE A 117 10.92 -21.24 36.52
C PHE A 117 11.32 -20.22 35.44
N GLY A 118 11.79 -20.73 34.34
CA GLY A 118 12.18 -19.88 33.22
C GLY A 118 12.09 -20.61 31.89
N ALA A 119 12.01 -19.83 30.82
CA ALA A 119 12.02 -20.33 29.47
C ALA A 119 12.54 -19.29 28.48
N ASN A 120 13.14 -19.77 27.44
CA ASN A 120 13.46 -18.97 26.27
C ASN A 120 12.29 -18.99 25.28
N HIS A 121 12.11 -17.87 24.58
CA HIS A 121 11.07 -17.71 23.58
C HIS A 121 11.67 -17.23 22.27
N VAL A 122 11.12 -17.73 21.16
CA VAL A 122 11.30 -17.16 19.85
C VAL A 122 9.99 -16.52 19.42
N ALA A 123 10.07 -15.28 18.97
CA ALA A 123 8.92 -14.52 18.49
C ALA A 123 9.15 -14.05 17.06
N GLN A 124 8.07 -13.97 16.29
CA GLN A 124 8.03 -13.36 14.98
C GLN A 124 6.83 -12.41 14.93
N GLY A 125 6.98 -11.30 14.25
CA GLY A 125 5.93 -10.30 14.19
C GLY A 125 6.10 -9.33 13.04
N SER A 126 5.14 -8.45 12.90
CA SER A 126 5.10 -7.45 11.85
C SER A 126 4.75 -6.08 12.41
N ILE A 127 5.48 -5.08 11.92
CA ILE A 127 5.26 -3.67 12.23
C ILE A 127 4.91 -2.97 10.92
N GLU A 128 3.83 -2.21 10.93
CA GLU A 128 3.34 -1.47 9.78
C GLU A 128 3.40 0.03 10.05
N ALA A 129 3.79 0.80 9.04
CA ALA A 129 3.81 2.25 9.07
C ALA A 129 3.17 2.84 7.82
N GLY A 130 2.54 3.99 7.96
CA GLY A 130 1.83 4.64 6.88
C GLY A 130 1.38 6.05 7.24
N LEU A 131 0.51 6.60 6.39
CA LEU A 131 -0.06 7.94 6.53
C LEU A 131 -1.58 7.85 6.75
N ASP A 132 -2.10 8.71 7.61
CA ASP A 132 -3.54 8.93 7.75
C ASP A 132 -3.98 10.08 6.84
N LEU A 133 -4.51 9.76 5.68
CA LEU A 133 -4.96 10.72 4.69
C LEU A 133 -6.41 11.19 4.92
N THR A 134 -7.12 10.63 5.90
CA THR A 134 -8.50 11.02 6.20
C THR A 134 -8.60 12.45 6.71
N ARG A 135 -7.51 12.97 7.26
CA ARG A 135 -7.42 14.33 7.82
C ARG A 135 -7.03 15.39 6.79
N LEU A 136 -6.75 14.98 5.54
CA LEU A 136 -6.37 15.91 4.47
C LEU A 136 -7.55 16.85 4.14
N THR A 137 -7.27 18.14 4.06
CA THR A 137 -8.25 19.20 3.73
C THR A 137 -7.82 19.98 2.49
N GLU A 138 -8.70 20.83 1.99
CA GLU A 138 -8.38 21.73 0.86
C GLU A 138 -7.25 22.71 1.20
N ALA A 139 -7.10 23.10 2.46
CA ALA A 139 -6.05 24.00 2.92
C ALA A 139 -4.65 23.40 2.79
N ASP A 140 -4.56 22.07 2.75
CA ASP A 140 -3.31 21.34 2.62
C ASP A 140 -2.83 21.23 1.16
N ILE A 141 -3.66 21.69 0.20
CA ILE A 141 -3.37 21.63 -1.23
C ILE A 141 -3.24 23.05 -1.79
N ARG A 142 -2.07 23.36 -2.33
CA ARG A 142 -1.78 24.64 -2.97
C ARG A 142 -1.26 24.43 -4.39
N TYR A 143 -1.74 25.23 -5.32
CA TYR A 143 -1.22 25.25 -6.69
C TYR A 143 -0.24 26.42 -6.87
N ASP A 144 0.97 26.11 -7.31
CA ASP A 144 1.99 27.08 -7.70
C ASP A 144 1.90 27.30 -9.22
N GLU A 145 1.34 28.45 -9.61
CA GLU A 145 1.15 28.80 -11.01
C GLU A 145 2.48 28.96 -11.75
N THR A 146 3.52 29.47 -11.08
CA THR A 146 4.83 29.74 -11.70
C THR A 146 5.54 28.47 -12.08
N ARG A 147 5.40 27.41 -11.28
CA ARG A 147 5.98 26.08 -11.51
C ARG A 147 4.99 25.09 -12.13
N SER A 148 3.73 25.49 -12.31
CA SER A 148 2.64 24.60 -12.72
C SER A 148 2.59 23.30 -11.91
N THR A 149 2.75 23.42 -10.59
CA THR A 149 2.95 22.29 -9.66
C THR A 149 1.96 22.36 -8.50
N TYR A 150 1.30 21.25 -8.20
CA TYR A 150 0.55 21.09 -6.96
C TYR A 150 1.51 20.80 -5.81
N ILE A 151 1.39 21.55 -4.73
CA ILE A 151 2.10 21.31 -3.46
C ILE A 151 1.07 20.79 -2.47
N ILE A 152 1.26 19.56 -2.00
CA ILE A 152 0.34 18.87 -1.09
C ILE A 152 1.07 18.59 0.21
N THR A 153 0.56 19.17 1.31
CA THR A 153 1.07 18.90 2.65
C THR A 153 0.30 17.72 3.24
N VAL A 154 0.99 16.61 3.48
CA VAL A 154 0.41 15.39 4.04
C VAL A 154 0.89 15.16 5.48
N PRO A 155 0.13 14.45 6.32
CA PRO A 155 0.57 14.10 7.66
C PRO A 155 1.90 13.34 7.65
N ALA A 156 2.66 13.46 8.74
CA ALA A 156 3.85 12.64 8.93
C ALA A 156 3.49 11.16 9.01
N ALA A 157 4.42 10.29 8.58
CA ALA A 157 4.23 8.85 8.74
C ALA A 157 4.19 8.46 10.23
N GLN A 158 3.34 7.51 10.53
CA GLN A 158 3.16 6.96 11.88
C GLN A 158 3.05 5.44 11.82
N LEU A 159 3.25 4.76 12.94
CA LEU A 159 2.93 3.35 13.05
C LEU A 159 1.42 3.17 12.92
N THR A 160 1.02 2.16 12.17
CA THR A 160 -0.40 1.84 11.94
C THR A 160 -0.82 0.54 12.59
N SER A 161 0.12 -0.42 12.70
CA SER A 161 -0.14 -1.72 13.33
C SER A 161 1.15 -2.33 13.85
N CYS A 162 1.05 -3.00 15.00
CA CYS A 162 2.11 -3.81 15.57
C CYS A 162 1.53 -5.15 16.00
N ARG A 163 2.17 -6.26 15.57
CA ARG A 163 1.68 -7.61 15.88
C ARG A 163 2.83 -8.55 16.21
N VAL A 164 2.56 -9.47 17.12
CA VAL A 164 3.31 -10.70 17.25
C VAL A 164 2.50 -11.80 16.60
N ASP A 165 2.97 -12.28 15.45
CA ASP A 165 2.26 -13.27 14.63
C ASP A 165 2.51 -14.70 15.12
N TYR A 166 3.68 -14.91 15.74
CA TYR A 166 4.09 -16.22 16.24
C TYR A 166 4.98 -16.07 17.47
N ILE A 167 4.75 -16.92 18.48
CA ILE A 167 5.62 -17.09 19.63
C ILE A 167 5.72 -18.55 20.01
N ARG A 168 6.92 -19.03 20.23
CA ARG A 168 7.21 -20.40 20.68
C ARG A 168 8.16 -20.38 21.86
N GLN A 169 7.83 -21.18 22.85
CA GLN A 169 8.61 -21.40 24.05
C GLN A 169 9.52 -22.62 23.89
N TYR A 170 10.74 -22.53 24.35
CA TYR A 170 11.72 -23.63 24.34
C TYR A 170 12.67 -23.48 25.54
N ASP A 171 13.50 -24.50 25.77
CA ASP A 171 14.52 -24.52 26.81
C ASP A 171 13.96 -24.15 28.19
N ARG A 172 12.98 -24.94 28.63
CA ARG A 172 12.26 -24.73 29.87
C ARG A 172 13.05 -25.23 31.07
N THR A 173 13.18 -24.39 32.09
CA THR A 173 13.69 -24.79 33.39
C THR A 173 12.54 -24.81 34.38
N THR A 174 12.39 -25.92 35.10
CA THR A 174 11.29 -26.10 36.09
C THR A 174 11.86 -26.49 37.45
N THR A 175 11.06 -26.21 38.46
CA THR A 175 11.20 -26.72 39.81
C THR A 175 10.13 -27.77 40.11
N VAL A 176 10.02 -28.23 41.35
CA VAL A 176 8.98 -29.19 41.77
C VAL A 176 7.57 -28.59 41.89
N CYS A 177 7.43 -27.28 41.73
CA CYS A 177 6.17 -26.58 41.83
C CYS A 177 5.40 -26.60 40.52
N PRO A 178 4.06 -26.47 40.55
CA PRO A 178 3.25 -26.22 39.37
C PRO A 178 3.69 -24.92 38.70
N VAL A 179 3.79 -24.92 37.36
CA VAL A 179 4.27 -23.79 36.56
C VAL A 179 3.16 -23.31 35.64
N ASP A 180 2.86 -22.02 35.67
CA ASP A 180 2.02 -21.35 34.70
C ASP A 180 2.88 -20.85 33.51
N TRP A 181 2.97 -21.69 32.47
CA TRP A 181 3.72 -21.37 31.27
C TRP A 181 3.06 -20.29 30.40
N ASP A 182 1.77 -20.06 30.55
CA ASP A 182 1.07 -19.03 29.80
C ASP A 182 1.45 -17.65 30.31
N GLU A 183 1.68 -17.50 31.60
CA GLU A 183 2.16 -16.25 32.20
C GLU A 183 3.55 -15.84 31.64
N ALA A 184 4.50 -16.77 31.59
CA ALA A 184 5.80 -16.52 30.98
C ALA A 184 5.69 -16.18 29.48
N ARG A 185 4.78 -16.86 28.77
CA ARG A 185 4.52 -16.61 27.35
C ARG A 185 3.93 -15.22 27.11
N LEU A 186 2.99 -14.77 27.95
CA LEU A 186 2.37 -13.45 27.84
C LEU A 186 3.40 -12.32 28.10
N LEU A 187 4.28 -12.48 29.09
CA LEU A 187 5.38 -11.53 29.34
C LEU A 187 6.34 -11.49 28.13
N ALA A 188 6.71 -12.65 27.59
CA ALA A 188 7.55 -12.73 26.40
C ALA A 188 6.90 -12.07 25.18
N GLN A 189 5.61 -12.26 24.99
CA GLN A 189 4.84 -11.66 23.89
C GLN A 189 4.79 -10.14 24.02
N TYR A 190 4.53 -9.63 25.22
CA TYR A 190 4.53 -8.21 25.49
C TYR A 190 5.90 -7.58 25.21
N THR A 191 6.97 -8.18 25.73
CA THR A 191 8.34 -7.71 25.53
C THR A 191 8.71 -7.75 24.05
N ALA A 192 8.40 -8.86 23.34
CA ALA A 192 8.65 -8.98 21.92
C ALA A 192 7.98 -7.87 21.10
N LEU A 193 6.73 -7.52 21.45
CA LEU A 193 6.00 -6.49 20.72
C LEU A 193 6.65 -5.11 20.89
N LEU A 194 7.07 -4.77 22.11
CA LEU A 194 7.75 -3.50 22.37
C LEU A 194 9.10 -3.45 21.68
N ASP A 195 9.89 -4.51 21.77
CA ASP A 195 11.19 -4.60 21.09
C ASP A 195 11.02 -4.47 19.56
N PHE A 196 10.06 -5.19 18.95
CA PHE A 196 9.80 -5.09 17.51
C PHE A 196 9.40 -3.68 17.08
N ARG A 197 8.57 -3.01 17.88
CA ARG A 197 8.19 -1.63 17.64
C ARG A 197 9.42 -0.71 17.66
N ASP A 198 10.22 -0.83 18.70
CA ASP A 198 11.37 0.06 18.90
C ASP A 198 12.47 -0.22 17.86
N ASP A 199 12.77 -1.49 17.57
CA ASP A 199 13.69 -1.91 16.50
C ASP A 199 13.23 -1.42 15.12
N ALA A 200 11.91 -1.46 14.83
CA ALA A 200 11.38 -0.96 13.57
C ALA A 200 11.53 0.57 13.45
N ILE A 201 11.28 1.31 14.54
CA ILE A 201 11.45 2.77 14.59
C ILE A 201 12.93 3.13 14.40
N GLU A 202 13.83 2.50 15.14
CA GLU A 202 15.28 2.70 15.03
C GLU A 202 15.80 2.31 13.64
N GLY A 203 15.23 1.25 13.07
CA GLY A 203 15.49 0.82 11.68
C GLY A 203 14.93 1.75 10.60
N GLY A 204 14.31 2.89 10.97
CA GLY A 204 13.86 3.93 10.04
C GLY A 204 12.59 3.55 9.25
N ILE A 205 11.69 2.76 9.82
CA ILE A 205 10.43 2.37 9.14
C ILE A 205 9.59 3.59 8.76
N LEU A 206 9.60 4.66 9.57
CA LEU A 206 8.83 5.87 9.30
C LEU A 206 9.36 6.64 8.09
N ASP A 207 10.69 6.74 7.94
CA ASP A 207 11.31 7.42 6.79
C ASP A 207 11.08 6.64 5.50
N ARG A 208 11.13 5.31 5.58
CA ARG A 208 10.77 4.44 4.44
C ARG A 208 9.30 4.61 4.08
N ALA A 209 8.40 4.67 5.07
CA ALA A 209 6.97 4.87 4.84
C ALA A 209 6.69 6.22 4.16
N GLN A 210 7.38 7.30 4.56
CA GLN A 210 7.26 8.59 3.88
C GLN A 210 7.76 8.53 2.43
N SER A 211 8.88 7.84 2.19
CA SER A 211 9.46 7.72 0.86
C SER A 211 8.54 6.96 -0.10
N GLU A 212 8.00 5.83 0.34
CA GLU A 212 7.05 5.04 -0.45
C GLU A 212 5.73 5.78 -0.68
N ALA A 213 5.18 6.40 0.37
CA ALA A 213 3.97 7.19 0.25
C ALA A 213 4.12 8.35 -0.73
N ARG A 214 5.29 9.02 -0.75
CA ARG A 214 5.58 10.08 -1.72
C ARG A 214 5.46 9.57 -3.14
N ILE A 215 6.06 8.41 -3.44
CA ILE A 215 6.03 7.80 -4.78
C ILE A 215 4.57 7.52 -5.20
N VAL A 216 3.81 6.89 -4.31
CA VAL A 216 2.41 6.54 -4.57
C VAL A 216 1.57 7.79 -4.80
N LEU A 217 1.65 8.78 -3.91
CA LEU A 217 0.84 9.99 -3.99
C LEU A 217 1.20 10.87 -5.19
N VAL A 218 2.50 11.04 -5.50
CA VAL A 218 2.93 11.78 -6.70
C VAL A 218 2.37 11.15 -7.96
N ASN A 219 2.48 9.83 -8.10
CA ASN A 219 1.96 9.13 -9.27
C ASN A 219 0.43 9.21 -9.35
N PHE A 220 -0.26 9.02 -8.24
CA PHE A 220 -1.72 9.09 -8.18
C PHE A 220 -2.25 10.47 -8.58
N VAL A 221 -1.73 11.54 -7.95
CA VAL A 221 -2.17 12.92 -8.25
C VAL A 221 -1.79 13.34 -9.66
N ARG A 222 -0.63 12.90 -10.15
CA ARG A 222 -0.23 13.15 -11.55
C ARG A 222 -1.18 12.50 -12.54
N LEU A 223 -1.66 11.28 -12.26
CA LEU A 223 -2.66 10.60 -13.09
C LEU A 223 -4.00 11.35 -13.09
N LEU A 224 -4.40 11.92 -11.95
CA LEU A 224 -5.66 12.66 -11.85
C LEU A 224 -5.60 14.02 -12.53
N THR A 225 -4.48 14.73 -12.45
CA THR A 225 -4.39 16.15 -12.83
C THR A 225 -3.59 16.39 -14.11
N GLY A 226 -2.75 15.45 -14.51
CA GLY A 226 -1.76 15.64 -15.58
C GLY A 226 -0.66 16.66 -15.26
N ARG A 227 -0.55 17.12 -13.99
CA ARG A 227 0.37 18.17 -13.55
C ARG A 227 1.48 17.63 -12.68
N ASN A 228 2.53 18.42 -12.50
CA ASN A 228 3.59 18.12 -11.55
C ASN A 228 3.06 18.22 -10.12
N VAL A 229 3.65 17.41 -9.23
CA VAL A 229 3.23 17.31 -7.83
C VAL A 229 4.45 17.27 -6.93
N GLU A 230 4.41 18.04 -5.86
CA GLU A 230 5.38 18.05 -4.77
C GLU A 230 4.66 17.65 -3.48
N ILE A 231 5.13 16.60 -2.81
CA ILE A 231 4.59 16.15 -1.53
C ILE A 231 5.50 16.64 -0.42
N VAL A 232 4.91 17.38 0.52
CA VAL A 232 5.57 17.90 1.73
C VAL A 232 4.97 17.18 2.92
N PHE A 233 5.80 16.62 3.80
CA PHE A 233 5.33 16.00 5.03
C PHE A 233 5.29 17.03 6.15
N ALA A 234 4.16 17.08 6.86
CA ALA A 234 4.04 17.87 8.08
C ALA A 234 5.05 17.41 9.13
N GLN A 235 5.41 18.30 10.05
CA GLN A 235 6.21 17.89 11.21
C GLN A 235 5.39 16.89 12.05
N PRO A 236 6.03 15.84 12.59
CA PRO A 236 5.33 14.91 13.45
C PRO A 236 4.81 15.64 14.69
N GLU A 237 3.49 15.69 14.83
CA GLU A 237 2.84 16.01 16.08
C GLU A 237 3.19 14.94 17.12
N THR A 238 2.85 15.17 18.40
CA THR A 238 3.08 14.18 19.46
C THR A 238 2.67 12.78 18.97
N ARG A 239 3.62 11.84 18.92
CA ARG A 239 3.39 10.48 18.39
C ARG A 239 2.32 9.77 19.20
N THR A 240 1.11 9.72 18.69
CA THR A 240 0.06 8.87 19.23
C THR A 240 0.27 7.48 18.66
N LEU A 241 0.70 6.53 19.49
CA LEU A 241 0.82 5.14 19.07
C LEU A 241 -0.58 4.52 18.97
N PRO A 242 -0.85 3.71 17.93
CA PRO A 242 -2.08 2.95 17.89
C PRO A 242 -2.12 1.93 19.05
N PRO A 243 -3.31 1.53 19.53
CA PRO A 243 -3.44 0.59 20.65
C PRO A 243 -2.66 -0.71 20.44
N SER A 244 -2.55 -1.19 19.21
CA SER A 244 -1.77 -2.39 18.87
C SER A 244 -0.26 -2.22 19.12
N CYS A 245 0.25 -0.98 19.09
CA CYS A 245 1.67 -0.68 19.32
C CYS A 245 1.95 -0.22 20.76
N ASN A 246 0.91 -0.08 21.57
CA ASN A 246 1.00 0.27 22.98
C ASN A 246 0.06 -0.62 23.78
N PRO A 247 0.33 -1.95 23.85
CA PRO A 247 -0.52 -2.89 24.54
C PRO A 247 -0.55 -2.61 26.04
N ASP A 248 -1.66 -2.99 26.66
CA ASP A 248 -1.74 -2.99 28.13
C ASP A 248 -0.72 -4.01 28.69
N THR A 249 -0.17 -3.69 29.86
CA THR A 249 0.70 -4.62 30.58
C THR A 249 -0.06 -5.91 30.89
N PRO A 250 0.60 -7.09 30.85
CA PRO A 250 -0.04 -8.35 31.23
C PRO A 250 -0.66 -8.24 32.63
N GLN A 251 -1.85 -8.82 32.79
CA GLN A 251 -2.57 -8.79 34.08
C GLN A 251 -1.68 -9.33 35.19
N ASN A 252 -1.77 -8.70 36.37
CA ASN A 252 -0.99 -9.02 37.58
C ASN A 252 0.51 -8.73 37.46
N TRP A 253 0.98 -8.08 36.37
CA TRP A 253 2.38 -7.71 36.20
C TRP A 253 2.53 -6.20 36.02
N ARG A 254 3.54 -5.64 36.67
CA ARG A 254 3.96 -4.25 36.47
C ARG A 254 5.48 -4.18 36.35
N MET A 255 5.96 -3.28 35.56
CA MET A 255 7.39 -3.02 35.48
C MET A 255 7.80 -2.05 36.61
N ASP A 256 8.79 -2.43 37.41
CA ASP A 256 9.39 -1.52 38.38
C ASP A 256 10.23 -0.47 37.62
N PRO A 257 9.90 0.82 37.72
CA PRO A 257 10.60 1.88 37.00
C PRO A 257 12.05 2.06 37.43
N LEU A 258 12.43 1.58 38.63
CA LEU A 258 13.78 1.74 39.16
C LEU A 258 14.72 0.60 38.73
N THR A 259 14.21 -0.61 38.67
CA THR A 259 15.00 -1.82 38.38
C THR A 259 14.79 -2.36 36.97
N GLY A 260 13.71 -1.96 36.29
CA GLY A 260 13.28 -2.51 35.02
C GLY A 260 12.80 -3.96 35.11
N GLN A 261 12.58 -4.49 36.32
CA GLN A 261 12.11 -5.84 36.55
C GLN A 261 10.57 -5.92 36.59
N TRP A 262 10.05 -7.03 36.11
CA TRP A 262 8.64 -7.33 36.25
C TRP A 262 8.33 -7.79 37.68
N ILE A 263 7.36 -7.16 38.30
CA ILE A 263 6.90 -7.46 39.66
C ILE A 263 5.42 -7.89 39.55
N GLN A 264 5.10 -9.02 40.18
CA GLN A 264 3.71 -9.45 40.34
C GLN A 264 3.03 -8.56 41.38
N GLY A 265 1.87 -7.95 41.00
CA GLY A 265 1.16 -6.97 41.81
C GLY A 265 -0.14 -7.47 42.38
#